data_76ac148bcfe8c8284e5e367421090c77
#
_entry.id   76ac148bcfe8c8284e5e367421090c77
#
_cell.length_a   1.000
_cell.length_b   1.000
_cell.length_c   1.000
_cell.angle_alpha   90.00
_cell.angle_beta   90.00
_cell.angle_gamma   90.00
#
_symmetry.space_group_name_H-M   'P 1'
#
loop_
_entity.id
_entity.type
_entity.pdbx_description
1 polymer ?
#
loop_
_entity_poly.entity_id
_entity_poly.type
_entity_poly.pdbx_seq_one_letter_code
_entity_poly.pdbx_strand_id
1 'polypeptide(L)'
;MRRRTFLSSLSALGPLALGASSLISGRASATPLVDRPDIRSGDRLAGASFASRSTVWGTKGAAATSHPRATLVAIEILKKGGSAVDAAIAANASLGFLEPTANGMGGDAFCMLWDPKTGKVMGLNGSGKSPAALSLETVRERSPKGRIPSLGAIAVSVPGAVDAWWTLHQKYGVLPWKDLFEPAAALAEEGMPIPLMIADRMRSDMARIVKPESNVEETDNIRKVYMTRGRTPNEGELVKNPDLARTFRMVGEGGRDAFYDGPIADTIEAYFKRIGGWMTRSDLAAQHAKWVEPNHVDYRAGVSVYGLPPNSQGPTTLQMLSILKNFDMAELGLVSAKSIHLQAEAKRLAFEDRAKWFADPDFAEIPIEHLLSDEYGQQRAALINPGKVMERAFPGDAPHKGGTTYLTVSDANGMMVSLIQSNYAGMGSGLMPDGLGFSFQNRGSGFSLQDGSPNIYAPQKRPFHTIIPGFALKEGAPWLSFGVMGGGMQPQGQTQIITNMVDYGLGLQAAGDCPRWRHDGSSEPTGVYKPGMGELRLENGIPDATKAELAAMGWTVGGTDGGFGGYQATMKTEESYGAASEMRKDGLALAI
;
A
#
# COMPACT_ATOMS: atom_id res chain seq x y z
N MET A 1 -1.32 7.67 -72.45
CA MET A 1 -1.04 8.95 -73.13
C MET A 1 -0.50 9.97 -72.15
N ARG A 2 0.71 10.50 -72.49
CA ARG A 2 1.40 11.74 -72.04
C ARG A 2 1.48 12.01 -70.49
N ARG A 3 2.59 11.77 -69.84
CA ARG A 3 3.90 12.49 -69.72
C ARG A 3 3.75 14.03 -69.75
N ARG A 4 4.20 14.66 -68.63
CA ARG A 4 5.20 15.73 -68.65
C ARG A 4 5.85 16.01 -67.31
N THR A 5 7.14 15.75 -67.28
CA THR A 5 8.21 16.19 -66.42
C THR A 5 8.48 17.69 -66.60
N PHE A 6 8.88 18.40 -65.56
CA PHE A 6 9.82 19.52 -65.68
C PHE A 6 10.81 19.58 -64.54
N LEU A 7 12.04 19.68 -64.94
CA LEU A 7 13.27 19.74 -64.16
C LEU A 7 13.71 21.20 -63.92
N SER A 8 14.48 21.36 -62.82
CA SER A 8 15.65 22.21 -62.65
C SER A 8 15.50 23.70 -62.36
N SER A 9 16.10 24.15 -61.29
CA SER A 9 17.41 24.85 -61.37
C SER A 9 18.05 25.07 -59.99
N LEU A 10 19.37 24.89 -60.01
CA LEU A 10 20.35 25.10 -58.93
C LEU A 10 20.50 26.56 -58.51
N SER A 11 21.00 26.68 -57.30
CA SER A 11 22.09 27.55 -56.80
C SER A 11 21.72 28.61 -55.79
N ALA A 12 22.23 28.46 -54.59
CA ALA A 12 23.19 29.39 -53.98
C ALA A 12 23.65 28.88 -52.61
N LEU A 13 24.94 28.70 -52.48
CA LEU A 13 25.68 28.51 -51.23
C LEU A 13 25.59 29.77 -50.34
N GLY A 14 25.25 29.61 -49.07
CA GLY A 14 25.38 30.62 -48.02
C GLY A 14 25.78 29.94 -46.70
N PRO A 15 26.47 30.57 -45.75
CA PRO A 15 27.48 29.98 -44.91
C PRO A 15 26.91 29.18 -43.74
N LEU A 16 27.69 28.13 -43.33
CA LEU A 16 27.55 27.40 -42.10
C LEU A 16 27.50 28.35 -40.89
N ALA A 17 26.34 28.46 -40.27
CA ALA A 17 26.21 28.90 -38.87
C ALA A 17 26.25 27.66 -38.01
N LEU A 18 27.36 27.48 -37.30
CA LEU A 18 27.45 26.60 -36.14
C LEU A 18 26.44 27.08 -35.09
N GLY A 19 25.23 26.53 -35.16
CA GLY A 19 24.26 26.65 -34.10
C GLY A 19 24.67 25.81 -32.91
N ALA A 20 25.18 26.47 -31.86
CA ALA A 20 25.35 25.86 -30.56
C ALA A 20 24.05 25.19 -30.14
N SER A 21 24.07 23.86 -30.04
CA SER A 21 23.06 23.09 -29.34
C SER A 21 23.08 23.56 -27.89
N SER A 22 22.23 24.52 -27.54
CA SER A 22 21.91 24.81 -26.15
C SER A 22 21.26 23.55 -25.57
N LEU A 23 22.05 22.79 -24.85
CA LEU A 23 21.54 21.84 -23.87
C LEU A 23 20.62 22.65 -22.94
N ILE A 24 19.33 22.58 -23.19
CA ILE A 24 18.33 23.01 -22.23
C ILE A 24 18.43 21.99 -21.09
N SER A 25 19.32 22.28 -20.15
CA SER A 25 19.22 21.71 -18.81
C SER A 25 17.92 22.26 -18.22
N GLY A 26 16.83 21.51 -18.41
CA GLY A 26 15.56 21.82 -17.79
C GLY A 26 15.73 21.72 -16.26
N ARG A 27 16.01 22.85 -15.63
CA ARG A 27 15.78 22.99 -14.20
C ARG A 27 14.28 22.81 -13.99
N ALA A 28 13.90 21.70 -13.35
CA ALA A 28 12.56 21.55 -12.81
C ALA A 28 12.50 22.45 -11.57
N SER A 29 12.10 23.70 -11.76
CA SER A 29 11.74 24.56 -10.63
C SER A 29 10.42 24.05 -10.06
N ALA A 30 10.27 24.09 -8.74
CA ALA A 30 8.99 23.82 -8.08
C ALA A 30 7.93 24.76 -8.67
N THR A 31 7.07 24.21 -9.52
CA THR A 31 6.03 24.99 -10.19
C THR A 31 4.81 25.02 -9.27
N PRO A 32 4.23 26.19 -9.01
CA PRO A 32 2.97 26.27 -8.27
C PRO A 32 1.92 25.34 -8.88
N LEU A 33 1.02 24.79 -8.07
CA LEU A 33 -0.07 23.89 -8.52
C LEU A 33 -0.90 24.44 -9.68
N VAL A 34 -0.85 25.75 -9.92
CA VAL A 34 -1.58 26.47 -10.98
C VAL A 34 -0.85 26.42 -12.33
N ASP A 35 0.46 26.25 -12.33
CA ASP A 35 1.24 26.25 -13.58
C ASP A 35 1.67 24.80 -13.93
N ARG A 36 0.93 24.20 -14.85
CA ARG A 36 1.11 22.80 -15.29
C ARG A 36 1.98 22.74 -16.54
N PRO A 37 3.29 22.39 -16.41
CA PRO A 37 4.21 22.36 -17.55
C PRO A 37 3.88 21.25 -18.55
N ASP A 38 3.06 20.27 -18.18
CA ASP A 38 2.63 19.13 -18.99
C ASP A 38 1.38 19.41 -19.86
N ILE A 39 0.83 20.66 -19.82
CA ILE A 39 -0.35 21.04 -20.58
C ILE A 39 -0.08 22.36 -21.33
N ARG A 40 -0.40 22.40 -22.64
CA ARG A 40 -0.41 23.62 -23.44
C ARG A 40 -1.54 23.57 -24.46
N SER A 41 -2.20 24.71 -24.67
CA SER A 41 -3.24 24.86 -25.68
C SER A 41 -4.38 23.82 -25.59
N GLY A 42 -4.70 23.36 -24.38
CA GLY A 42 -5.74 22.36 -24.13
C GLY A 42 -5.32 20.90 -24.29
N ASP A 43 -4.08 20.66 -24.72
CA ASP A 43 -3.57 19.29 -24.91
C ASP A 43 -2.48 18.95 -23.86
N ARG A 44 -2.38 17.66 -23.49
CA ARG A 44 -1.20 17.16 -22.81
C ARG A 44 -0.02 17.14 -23.77
N LEU A 45 1.15 17.57 -23.29
CA LEU A 45 2.36 17.53 -24.12
C LEU A 45 2.76 16.07 -24.38
N ALA A 46 2.80 15.70 -25.65
CA ALA A 46 3.40 14.45 -26.08
C ALA A 46 4.90 14.45 -25.78
N GLY A 47 5.43 13.30 -25.29
CA GLY A 47 6.85 13.17 -24.96
C GLY A 47 7.19 13.40 -23.49
N ALA A 48 6.21 13.54 -22.60
CA ALA A 48 6.44 13.40 -21.18
C ALA A 48 7.06 12.03 -20.86
N SER A 49 7.92 11.95 -19.85
CA SER A 49 8.60 10.71 -19.45
C SER A 49 7.64 9.65 -18.87
N PHE A 50 6.37 9.99 -18.66
CA PHE A 50 5.31 9.10 -18.19
C PHE A 50 3.95 9.56 -18.74
N ALA A 51 3.04 8.59 -18.92
CA ALA A 51 1.67 8.87 -19.28
C ALA A 51 0.89 9.37 -18.06
N SER A 52 0.03 10.39 -18.26
CA SER A 52 -0.83 10.91 -17.20
C SER A 52 -2.22 11.23 -17.75
N ARG A 53 -3.22 11.17 -16.87
CA ARG A 53 -4.59 11.63 -17.13
C ARG A 53 -4.97 12.72 -16.12
N SER A 54 -6.14 13.31 -16.26
CA SER A 54 -6.61 14.33 -15.33
C SER A 54 -7.02 13.70 -14.00
N THR A 55 -6.84 14.45 -12.92
CA THR A 55 -7.56 14.22 -11.66
C THR A 55 -9.07 14.29 -11.94
N VAL A 56 -9.82 13.38 -11.35
CA VAL A 56 -11.30 13.38 -11.43
C VAL A 56 -11.82 14.26 -10.29
N TRP A 57 -12.72 15.21 -10.60
CA TRP A 57 -13.23 16.17 -9.64
C TRP A 57 -14.74 16.05 -9.44
N GLY A 58 -15.20 16.27 -8.20
CA GLY A 58 -16.61 16.33 -7.82
C GLY A 58 -16.82 17.25 -6.60
N THR A 59 -18.07 17.56 -6.30
CA THR A 59 -18.42 18.48 -5.20
C THR A 59 -19.07 17.77 -4.00
N LYS A 60 -19.47 16.49 -4.16
CA LYS A 60 -20.22 15.72 -3.16
C LYS A 60 -19.48 14.52 -2.61
N GLY A 61 -18.29 14.24 -3.14
CA GLY A 61 -17.45 13.15 -2.69
C GLY A 61 -16.59 12.56 -3.78
N ALA A 62 -15.64 11.72 -3.38
CA ALA A 62 -14.69 11.07 -4.28
C ALA A 62 -14.22 9.73 -3.73
N ALA A 63 -13.86 8.80 -4.59
CA ALA A 63 -13.29 7.51 -4.22
C ALA A 63 -12.22 7.05 -5.21
N ALA A 64 -11.18 6.39 -4.71
CA ALA A 64 -10.18 5.71 -5.52
C ALA A 64 -9.81 4.37 -4.88
N THR A 65 -9.87 3.29 -5.65
CA THR A 65 -9.52 1.94 -5.22
C THR A 65 -8.69 1.22 -6.28
N SER A 66 -8.07 0.11 -5.91
CA SER A 66 -7.28 -0.73 -6.82
C SER A 66 -8.11 -1.51 -7.85
N HIS A 67 -9.46 -1.47 -7.76
CA HIS A 67 -10.36 -2.18 -8.67
C HIS A 67 -11.58 -1.34 -9.06
N PRO A 68 -11.92 -1.20 -10.38
CA PRO A 68 -13.00 -0.32 -10.85
C PRO A 68 -14.37 -0.59 -10.21
N ARG A 69 -14.72 -1.86 -10.02
CA ARG A 69 -16.00 -2.25 -9.41
C ARG A 69 -16.10 -1.83 -7.93
N ALA A 70 -15.00 -1.90 -7.19
CA ALA A 70 -14.97 -1.45 -5.80
C ALA A 70 -15.11 0.07 -5.70
N THR A 71 -14.50 0.83 -6.63
CA THR A 71 -14.70 2.28 -6.70
C THR A 71 -16.17 2.62 -7.01
N LEU A 72 -16.80 1.88 -7.93
CA LEU A 72 -18.22 2.06 -8.22
C LEU A 72 -19.09 1.80 -6.98
N VAL A 73 -18.84 0.72 -6.25
CA VAL A 73 -19.53 0.43 -4.97
C VAL A 73 -19.39 1.59 -3.99
N ALA A 74 -18.17 2.14 -3.80
CA ALA A 74 -17.98 3.30 -2.92
C ALA A 74 -18.84 4.50 -3.35
N ILE A 75 -18.88 4.81 -4.63
CA ILE A 75 -19.68 5.92 -5.18
C ILE A 75 -21.20 5.67 -5.03
N GLU A 76 -21.65 4.43 -5.21
CA GLU A 76 -23.06 4.06 -5.02
C GLU A 76 -23.50 4.21 -3.54
N ILE A 77 -22.64 3.83 -2.61
CA ILE A 77 -22.88 4.04 -1.17
C ILE A 77 -22.94 5.53 -0.83
N LEU A 78 -22.01 6.34 -1.33
CA LEU A 78 -22.05 7.80 -1.15
C LEU A 78 -23.35 8.41 -1.72
N LYS A 79 -23.78 7.99 -2.91
CA LYS A 79 -25.05 8.43 -3.53
C LYS A 79 -26.28 8.04 -2.73
N LYS A 80 -26.25 6.94 -1.98
CA LYS A 80 -27.32 6.52 -1.06
C LYS A 80 -27.35 7.33 0.25
N GLY A 81 -26.41 8.29 0.42
CA GLY A 81 -26.28 9.10 1.64
C GLY A 81 -25.40 8.48 2.72
N GLY A 82 -24.64 7.43 2.39
CA GLY A 82 -23.64 6.84 3.29
C GLY A 82 -22.48 7.77 3.55
N SER A 83 -21.84 7.62 4.71
CA SER A 83 -20.61 8.31 5.06
C SER A 83 -19.41 7.79 4.24
N ALA A 84 -18.29 8.50 4.27
CA ALA A 84 -17.03 8.01 3.70
C ALA A 84 -16.60 6.68 4.35
N VAL A 85 -16.93 6.45 5.62
CA VAL A 85 -16.67 5.17 6.31
C VAL A 85 -17.56 4.05 5.76
N ASP A 86 -18.86 4.29 5.58
CA ASP A 86 -19.76 3.30 4.97
C ASP A 86 -19.26 2.89 3.58
N ALA A 87 -18.93 3.86 2.76
CA ALA A 87 -18.41 3.64 1.42
C ALA A 87 -17.06 2.89 1.41
N ALA A 88 -16.17 3.23 2.34
CA ALA A 88 -14.89 2.55 2.48
C ALA A 88 -15.05 1.08 2.91
N ILE A 89 -15.97 0.78 3.85
CA ILE A 89 -16.28 -0.59 4.30
C ILE A 89 -16.85 -1.42 3.14
N ALA A 90 -17.86 -0.90 2.44
CA ALA A 90 -18.50 -1.63 1.34
C ALA A 90 -17.52 -1.90 0.17
N ALA A 91 -16.71 -0.92 -0.18
CA ALA A 91 -15.67 -1.08 -1.19
C ALA A 91 -14.60 -2.08 -0.75
N ASN A 92 -14.18 -2.04 0.52
CA ASN A 92 -13.15 -2.92 1.07
C ASN A 92 -13.67 -4.38 1.16
N ALA A 93 -14.90 -4.59 1.60
CA ALA A 93 -15.55 -5.90 1.55
C ALA A 93 -15.61 -6.45 0.11
N SER A 94 -16.01 -5.60 -0.85
CA SER A 94 -16.04 -5.97 -2.28
C SER A 94 -14.65 -6.35 -2.81
N LEU A 95 -13.59 -5.65 -2.41
CA LEU A 95 -12.22 -5.99 -2.75
C LEU A 95 -11.81 -7.37 -2.23
N GLY A 96 -12.40 -7.86 -1.14
CA GLY A 96 -12.17 -9.22 -0.64
C GLY A 96 -12.53 -10.32 -1.65
N PHE A 97 -13.50 -10.06 -2.52
CA PHE A 97 -13.83 -10.92 -3.66
C PHE A 97 -13.09 -10.52 -4.94
N LEU A 98 -13.01 -9.22 -5.23
CA LEU A 98 -12.47 -8.69 -6.48
C LEU A 98 -10.94 -8.81 -6.59
N GLU A 99 -10.23 -8.74 -5.46
CA GLU A 99 -8.77 -8.78 -5.38
C GLU A 99 -8.30 -9.73 -4.24
N PRO A 100 -8.68 -11.02 -4.28
CA PRO A 100 -8.37 -11.99 -3.22
C PRO A 100 -6.88 -12.28 -3.09
N THR A 101 -6.08 -11.86 -4.06
CA THR A 101 -4.61 -11.98 -4.06
C THR A 101 -3.92 -10.94 -3.16
N ALA A 102 -4.67 -10.07 -2.50
CA ALA A 102 -4.11 -9.01 -1.67
C ALA A 102 -4.86 -8.80 -0.35
N ASN A 103 -6.17 -9.09 -0.30
CA ASN A 103 -7.00 -8.82 0.87
C ASN A 103 -8.18 -9.79 1.03
N GLY A 104 -8.98 -9.61 2.10
CA GLY A 104 -10.18 -10.39 2.40
C GLY A 104 -10.50 -10.40 3.89
N MET A 105 -11.67 -10.92 4.30
CA MET A 105 -12.10 -10.98 5.71
C MET A 105 -11.13 -11.73 6.63
N GLY A 106 -10.30 -12.60 6.08
CA GLY A 106 -9.24 -13.29 6.81
C GLY A 106 -7.96 -12.48 7.02
N GLY A 107 -7.93 -11.20 6.63
CA GLY A 107 -6.82 -10.28 6.75
C GLY A 107 -6.93 -9.27 7.89
N ASP A 108 -6.04 -8.27 7.87
CA ASP A 108 -6.02 -7.13 8.80
C ASP A 108 -6.32 -5.82 8.08
N ALA A 109 -6.90 -4.84 8.80
CA ALA A 109 -7.16 -3.52 8.28
C ALA A 109 -6.64 -2.41 9.20
N PHE A 110 -6.05 -1.37 8.62
CA PHE A 110 -5.68 -0.12 9.29
C PHE A 110 -6.38 1.05 8.62
N CYS A 111 -6.77 2.04 9.43
CA CYS A 111 -7.45 3.23 8.93
C CYS A 111 -6.86 4.49 9.56
N MET A 112 -6.70 5.54 8.76
CA MET A 112 -6.69 6.93 9.22
C MET A 112 -7.86 7.66 8.60
N LEU A 113 -8.45 8.57 9.34
CA LEU A 113 -9.53 9.41 8.82
C LEU A 113 -9.47 10.82 9.42
N TRP A 114 -9.91 11.80 8.65
CA TRP A 114 -10.24 13.11 9.14
C TRP A 114 -11.68 13.11 9.66
N ASP A 115 -11.83 13.44 10.92
CA ASP A 115 -13.13 13.66 11.55
C ASP A 115 -13.50 15.15 11.52
N PRO A 116 -14.42 15.59 10.65
CA PRO A 116 -14.79 17.01 10.54
C PRO A 116 -15.48 17.56 11.78
N LYS A 117 -16.04 16.70 12.65
CA LYS A 117 -16.69 17.12 13.89
C LYS A 117 -15.69 17.52 14.97
N THR A 118 -14.57 16.81 15.03
CA THR A 118 -13.52 17.06 16.03
C THR A 118 -12.36 17.88 15.49
N GLY A 119 -12.24 18.03 14.16
CA GLY A 119 -11.10 18.66 13.52
C GLY A 119 -9.78 17.91 13.74
N LYS A 120 -9.82 16.57 13.80
CA LYS A 120 -8.65 15.73 14.07
C LYS A 120 -8.48 14.60 13.08
N VAL A 121 -7.24 14.20 12.87
CA VAL A 121 -6.90 12.93 12.21
C VAL A 121 -7.00 11.81 13.25
N MET A 122 -7.84 10.81 12.98
CA MET A 122 -8.06 9.66 13.85
C MET A 122 -7.38 8.42 13.26
N GLY A 123 -6.82 7.56 14.10
CA GLY A 123 -6.16 6.32 13.69
C GLY A 123 -6.84 5.07 14.26
N LEU A 124 -6.97 4.01 13.46
CA LEU A 124 -7.46 2.71 13.89
C LEU A 124 -6.49 1.61 13.49
N ASN A 125 -6.09 0.81 14.47
CA ASN A 125 -5.27 -0.39 14.30
C ASN A 125 -6.16 -1.63 14.47
N GLY A 126 -6.48 -2.29 13.37
CA GLY A 126 -7.23 -3.55 13.31
C GLY A 126 -6.35 -4.74 12.99
N SER A 127 -5.12 -4.80 13.50
CA SER A 127 -4.27 -5.98 13.36
C SER A 127 -4.57 -7.04 14.43
N GLY A 128 -4.50 -8.30 14.01
CA GLY A 128 -4.72 -9.43 14.90
C GLY A 128 -3.47 -9.92 15.60
N LYS A 129 -3.68 -10.66 16.68
CA LYS A 129 -2.62 -11.28 17.51
C LYS A 129 -2.32 -12.70 17.05
N SER A 130 -1.14 -13.20 17.39
CA SER A 130 -0.82 -14.63 17.28
C SER A 130 -1.71 -15.48 18.19
N PRO A 131 -2.03 -16.75 17.82
CA PRO A 131 -2.82 -17.66 18.66
C PRO A 131 -2.18 -17.88 20.04
N ALA A 132 -3.03 -17.97 21.08
CA ALA A 132 -2.57 -18.18 22.47
C ALA A 132 -1.88 -19.54 22.67
N ALA A 133 -2.34 -20.55 21.96
CA ALA A 133 -1.83 -21.93 22.08
C ALA A 133 -0.52 -22.19 21.31
N LEU A 134 -0.06 -21.26 20.47
CA LEU A 134 1.15 -21.42 19.66
C LEU A 134 2.35 -20.83 20.38
N SER A 135 3.25 -21.68 20.89
CA SER A 135 4.45 -21.27 21.63
C SER A 135 5.62 -20.90 20.70
N LEU A 136 6.57 -20.08 21.20
CA LEU A 136 7.81 -19.77 20.48
C LEU A 136 8.64 -21.03 20.17
N GLU A 137 8.66 -22.00 21.07
CA GLU A 137 9.35 -23.28 20.91
C GLU A 137 8.79 -24.02 19.69
N THR A 138 7.46 -24.21 19.64
CA THR A 138 6.78 -24.85 18.50
C THR A 138 7.04 -24.09 17.21
N VAL A 139 7.03 -22.74 17.25
CA VAL A 139 7.32 -21.93 16.07
C VAL A 139 8.75 -22.15 15.58
N ARG A 140 9.74 -22.21 16.48
CA ARG A 140 11.13 -22.49 16.13
C ARG A 140 11.32 -23.88 15.52
N GLU A 141 10.72 -24.91 16.12
CA GLU A 141 10.74 -26.28 15.60
C GLU A 141 10.17 -26.39 14.19
N ARG A 142 9.06 -25.70 13.93
CA ARG A 142 8.39 -25.66 12.62
C ARG A 142 9.04 -24.70 11.61
N SER A 143 10.08 -23.99 12.00
CA SER A 143 10.79 -22.97 11.21
C SER A 143 12.29 -23.30 11.03
N PRO A 144 12.65 -24.44 10.39
CA PRO A 144 14.03 -24.93 10.34
C PRO A 144 15.00 -23.99 9.61
N LYS A 145 14.50 -23.02 8.85
CA LYS A 145 15.33 -22.00 8.17
C LYS A 145 15.52 -20.73 9.04
N GLY A 146 15.17 -20.76 10.33
CA GLY A 146 15.26 -19.61 11.24
C GLY A 146 14.27 -18.49 10.93
N ARG A 147 13.24 -18.75 10.10
CA ARG A 147 12.18 -17.80 9.74
C ARG A 147 10.85 -18.54 9.63
N ILE A 148 9.79 -17.92 10.13
CA ILE A 148 8.44 -18.48 10.03
C ILE A 148 8.05 -18.59 8.55
N PRO A 149 7.62 -19.78 8.08
CA PRO A 149 7.09 -19.94 6.72
C PRO A 149 5.93 -18.98 6.45
N SER A 150 5.78 -18.52 5.22
CA SER A 150 4.65 -17.66 4.84
C SER A 150 3.39 -18.43 4.41
N LEU A 151 3.42 -19.75 4.47
CA LEU A 151 2.31 -20.65 4.12
C LEU A 151 2.00 -21.58 5.29
N GLY A 152 0.75 -22.04 5.36
CA GLY A 152 0.27 -22.95 6.39
C GLY A 152 -0.18 -22.28 7.68
N ALA A 153 -0.65 -23.08 8.64
CA ALA A 153 -1.29 -22.64 9.88
C ALA A 153 -0.37 -21.83 10.80
N ILE A 154 0.93 -22.12 10.77
CA ILE A 154 1.93 -21.44 11.59
C ILE A 154 2.08 -19.94 11.28
N ALA A 155 1.71 -19.53 10.07
CA ALA A 155 1.79 -18.15 9.63
C ALA A 155 0.52 -17.33 9.96
N VAL A 156 -0.55 -17.96 10.42
CA VAL A 156 -1.83 -17.30 10.62
C VAL A 156 -1.85 -16.54 11.95
N SER A 157 -2.24 -15.27 11.91
CA SER A 157 -2.70 -14.50 13.07
C SER A 157 -4.20 -14.31 13.01
N VAL A 158 -4.82 -13.92 14.11
CA VAL A 158 -6.27 -13.67 14.18
C VAL A 158 -6.66 -12.64 13.13
N PRO A 159 -7.68 -12.90 12.28
CA PRO A 159 -8.17 -11.89 11.34
C PRO A 159 -8.71 -10.66 12.06
N GLY A 160 -8.28 -9.46 11.65
CA GLY A 160 -8.71 -8.22 12.30
C GLY A 160 -9.60 -7.31 11.45
N ALA A 161 -9.78 -7.62 10.16
CA ALA A 161 -10.45 -6.74 9.20
C ALA A 161 -11.93 -6.48 9.55
N VAL A 162 -12.69 -7.53 9.88
CA VAL A 162 -14.14 -7.39 10.17
C VAL A 162 -14.36 -6.59 11.45
N ASP A 163 -13.53 -6.78 12.47
CA ASP A 163 -13.60 -6.01 13.71
C ASP A 163 -13.21 -4.52 13.50
N ALA A 164 -12.23 -4.26 12.62
CA ALA A 164 -11.90 -2.90 12.23
C ALA A 164 -13.07 -2.21 11.51
N TRP A 165 -13.73 -2.89 10.57
CA TRP A 165 -14.93 -2.37 9.90
C TRP A 165 -16.07 -2.09 10.89
N TRP A 166 -16.30 -3.01 11.83
CA TRP A 166 -17.31 -2.85 12.86
C TRP A 166 -17.01 -1.62 13.75
N THR A 167 -15.78 -1.50 14.23
CA THR A 167 -15.34 -0.39 15.08
C THR A 167 -15.46 0.97 14.38
N LEU A 168 -15.14 1.04 13.08
CA LEU A 168 -15.36 2.22 12.26
C LEU A 168 -16.84 2.56 12.11
N HIS A 169 -17.67 1.56 11.78
CA HIS A 169 -19.09 1.74 11.55
C HIS A 169 -19.83 2.19 12.81
N GLN A 170 -19.52 1.60 13.97
CA GLN A 170 -20.18 1.98 15.24
C GLN A 170 -19.96 3.46 15.59
N LYS A 171 -18.89 4.08 15.12
CA LYS A 171 -18.57 5.48 15.40
C LYS A 171 -18.99 6.44 14.29
N TYR A 172 -18.90 6.02 13.04
CA TYR A 172 -19.02 6.90 11.88
C TYR A 172 -20.00 6.39 10.81
N GLY A 173 -20.57 5.21 10.98
CA GLY A 173 -21.58 4.65 10.07
C GLY A 173 -22.87 5.46 10.08
N VAL A 174 -23.51 5.55 8.92
CA VAL A 174 -24.79 6.24 8.69
C VAL A 174 -25.83 5.27 8.14
N LEU A 175 -25.42 4.42 7.19
CA LEU A 175 -26.28 3.39 6.63
C LEU A 175 -26.35 2.16 7.54
N PRO A 176 -27.43 1.36 7.45
CA PRO A 176 -27.50 0.09 8.16
C PRO A 176 -26.31 -0.82 7.81
N TRP A 177 -25.67 -1.40 8.82
CA TRP A 177 -24.51 -2.27 8.66
C TRP A 177 -24.64 -3.32 7.57
N LYS A 178 -25.80 -4.02 7.54
CA LYS A 178 -26.08 -5.08 6.56
C LYS A 178 -26.01 -4.61 5.11
N ASP A 179 -26.41 -3.36 4.86
CA ASP A 179 -26.51 -2.81 3.50
C ASP A 179 -25.14 -2.59 2.87
N LEU A 180 -24.08 -2.54 3.70
CA LEU A 180 -22.69 -2.38 3.26
C LEU A 180 -22.09 -3.67 2.68
N PHE A 181 -22.67 -4.84 3.00
CA PHE A 181 -22.14 -6.14 2.56
C PHE A 181 -22.86 -6.71 1.34
N GLU A 182 -24.10 -6.27 1.07
CA GLU A 182 -24.86 -6.80 -0.07
C GLU A 182 -24.18 -6.56 -1.42
N PRO A 183 -23.53 -5.41 -1.71
CA PRO A 183 -22.78 -5.25 -2.96
C PRO A 183 -21.67 -6.30 -3.12
N ALA A 184 -20.92 -6.59 -2.05
CA ALA A 184 -19.87 -7.60 -2.06
C ALA A 184 -20.43 -9.02 -2.21
N ALA A 185 -21.55 -9.33 -1.54
CA ALA A 185 -22.24 -10.61 -1.63
C ALA A 185 -22.78 -10.85 -3.04
N ALA A 186 -23.46 -9.87 -3.63
CA ALA A 186 -23.97 -9.94 -4.99
C ALA A 186 -22.85 -10.18 -6.02
N LEU A 187 -21.75 -9.42 -5.93
CA LEU A 187 -20.58 -9.62 -6.79
C LEU A 187 -20.00 -11.04 -6.68
N ALA A 188 -19.89 -11.58 -5.47
CA ALA A 188 -19.34 -12.92 -5.24
C ALA A 188 -20.29 -14.04 -5.72
N GLU A 189 -21.59 -13.85 -5.64
CA GLU A 189 -22.62 -14.79 -6.07
C GLU A 189 -22.83 -14.79 -7.59
N GLU A 190 -23.00 -13.60 -8.17
CA GLU A 190 -23.17 -13.43 -9.63
C GLU A 190 -21.87 -13.77 -10.37
N GLY A 191 -20.75 -13.46 -9.76
CA GLY A 191 -19.42 -13.63 -10.32
C GLY A 191 -18.97 -12.42 -11.13
N MET A 192 -17.64 -12.39 -11.37
CA MET A 192 -17.02 -11.33 -12.15
C MET A 192 -15.94 -11.88 -13.08
N PRO A 193 -15.85 -11.35 -14.32
CA PRO A 193 -14.71 -11.59 -15.19
C PRO A 193 -13.43 -11.05 -14.53
N ILE A 194 -12.41 -11.91 -14.40
CA ILE A 194 -11.18 -11.56 -13.71
C ILE A 194 -10.30 -10.66 -14.59
N PRO A 195 -9.78 -9.52 -14.09
CA PRO A 195 -8.89 -8.65 -14.86
C PRO A 195 -7.45 -9.22 -14.92
N LEU A 196 -6.67 -8.69 -15.86
CA LEU A 196 -5.32 -9.17 -16.19
C LEU A 196 -4.40 -9.28 -14.97
N MET A 197 -4.26 -8.20 -14.20
CA MET A 197 -3.33 -8.16 -13.06
C MET A 197 -3.69 -9.16 -11.96
N ILE A 198 -4.98 -9.35 -11.71
CA ILE A 198 -5.46 -10.30 -10.71
C ILE A 198 -5.31 -11.75 -11.22
N ALA A 199 -5.58 -12.03 -12.50
CA ALA A 199 -5.40 -13.35 -13.09
C ALA A 199 -3.93 -13.79 -13.05
N ASP A 200 -3.00 -12.89 -13.39
CA ASP A 200 -1.55 -13.16 -13.34
C ASP A 200 -1.07 -13.40 -11.92
N ARG A 201 -1.47 -12.55 -10.98
CA ARG A 201 -1.13 -12.68 -9.56
C ARG A 201 -1.70 -13.98 -8.97
N MET A 202 -2.96 -14.29 -9.25
CA MET A 202 -3.61 -15.53 -8.78
C MET A 202 -2.89 -16.77 -9.30
N ARG A 203 -2.43 -16.76 -10.57
CA ARG A 203 -1.66 -17.86 -11.15
C ARG A 203 -0.38 -18.10 -10.37
N SER A 204 0.38 -17.05 -10.09
CA SER A 204 1.65 -17.16 -9.36
C SER A 204 1.45 -17.58 -7.90
N ASP A 205 0.43 -17.04 -7.22
CA ASP A 205 0.13 -17.37 -5.82
C ASP A 205 -0.40 -18.82 -5.70
N MET A 206 -1.33 -19.24 -6.55
CA MET A 206 -1.84 -20.61 -6.54
C MET A 206 -0.74 -21.62 -6.87
N ALA A 207 0.13 -21.36 -7.86
CA ALA A 207 1.26 -22.22 -8.15
C ALA A 207 2.19 -22.41 -6.93
N ARG A 208 2.35 -21.38 -6.10
CA ARG A 208 3.12 -21.45 -4.85
C ARG A 208 2.40 -22.24 -3.75
N ILE A 209 1.07 -22.06 -3.62
CA ILE A 209 0.26 -22.71 -2.58
C ILE A 209 0.09 -24.20 -2.82
N VAL A 210 -0.23 -24.60 -4.07
CA VAL A 210 -0.67 -25.97 -4.36
C VAL A 210 0.45 -26.94 -4.69
N LYS A 211 1.70 -26.50 -4.73
CA LYS A 211 2.84 -27.41 -4.96
C LYS A 211 3.07 -28.29 -3.72
N PRO A 212 3.48 -29.57 -3.89
CA PRO A 212 3.67 -30.50 -2.77
C PRO A 212 4.62 -29.97 -1.68
N GLU A 213 5.67 -29.25 -2.08
CA GLU A 213 6.70 -28.73 -1.17
C GLU A 213 6.25 -27.49 -0.40
N SER A 214 5.01 -27.00 -0.60
CA SER A 214 4.48 -25.84 0.11
C SER A 214 4.25 -26.11 1.59
N ASN A 215 4.02 -27.38 1.96
CA ASN A 215 3.65 -27.83 3.31
C ASN A 215 2.39 -27.12 3.87
N VAL A 216 1.47 -26.70 2.99
CA VAL A 216 0.15 -26.21 3.39
C VAL A 216 -0.71 -27.40 3.79
N GLU A 217 -1.26 -27.37 5.00
CA GLU A 217 -1.97 -28.48 5.62
C GLU A 217 -3.24 -28.90 4.86
N GLU A 218 -3.87 -27.94 4.16
CA GLU A 218 -5.10 -28.15 3.39
C GLU A 218 -5.16 -27.20 2.19
N THR A 219 -5.38 -27.72 0.97
CA THR A 219 -5.48 -26.91 -0.25
C THR A 219 -6.73 -27.18 -1.08
N ASP A 220 -7.58 -28.12 -0.69
CA ASP A 220 -8.74 -28.50 -1.49
C ASP A 220 -9.81 -27.40 -1.51
N ASN A 221 -10.01 -26.69 -0.39
CA ASN A 221 -10.96 -25.59 -0.32
C ASN A 221 -10.57 -24.43 -1.24
N ILE A 222 -9.31 -24.00 -1.21
CA ILE A 222 -8.84 -22.92 -2.08
C ILE A 222 -8.82 -23.32 -3.57
N ARG A 223 -8.50 -24.60 -3.87
CA ARG A 223 -8.59 -25.17 -5.23
C ARG A 223 -10.03 -25.17 -5.74
N LYS A 224 -10.99 -25.58 -4.90
CA LYS A 224 -12.42 -25.61 -5.23
C LYS A 224 -12.93 -24.25 -5.70
N VAL A 225 -12.43 -23.14 -5.12
CA VAL A 225 -12.84 -21.78 -5.47
C VAL A 225 -12.08 -21.25 -6.68
N TYR A 226 -10.75 -21.38 -6.71
CA TYR A 226 -9.91 -20.68 -7.69
C TYR A 226 -9.29 -21.57 -8.77
N MET A 227 -9.56 -22.88 -8.76
CA MET A 227 -9.10 -23.83 -9.79
C MET A 227 -10.23 -24.73 -10.32
N THR A 228 -11.42 -24.18 -10.51
CA THR A 228 -12.63 -24.91 -10.93
C THR A 228 -12.52 -25.68 -12.24
N ARG A 229 -11.53 -25.35 -13.07
CA ARG A 229 -11.23 -26.02 -14.36
C ARG A 229 -9.91 -26.79 -14.32
N GLY A 230 -9.44 -27.18 -13.11
CA GLY A 230 -8.11 -27.78 -12.92
C GLY A 230 -6.94 -26.79 -13.06
N ARG A 231 -7.23 -25.51 -13.33
CA ARG A 231 -6.29 -24.38 -13.40
C ARG A 231 -6.91 -23.10 -12.88
N THR A 232 -6.08 -22.10 -12.63
CA THR A 232 -6.54 -20.74 -12.34
C THR A 232 -7.22 -20.12 -13.55
N PRO A 233 -8.15 -19.16 -13.35
CA PRO A 233 -8.83 -18.46 -14.43
C PRO A 233 -7.85 -17.58 -15.22
N ASN A 234 -8.09 -17.47 -16.53
CA ASN A 234 -7.45 -16.47 -17.38
C ASN A 234 -8.21 -15.13 -17.32
N GLU A 235 -7.57 -14.06 -17.79
CA GLU A 235 -8.23 -12.78 -17.99
C GLU A 235 -9.57 -12.93 -18.74
N GLY A 236 -10.60 -12.24 -18.26
CA GLY A 236 -11.96 -12.27 -18.82
C GLY A 236 -12.79 -13.50 -18.44
N GLU A 237 -12.22 -14.52 -17.80
CA GLU A 237 -13.00 -15.67 -17.34
C GLU A 237 -13.76 -15.35 -16.04
N LEU A 238 -15.01 -15.84 -15.96
CA LEU A 238 -15.89 -15.62 -14.82
C LEU A 238 -15.40 -16.41 -13.60
N VAL A 239 -15.22 -15.71 -12.49
CA VAL A 239 -14.98 -16.28 -11.16
C VAL A 239 -16.22 -16.05 -10.29
N LYS A 240 -16.64 -17.07 -9.54
CA LYS A 240 -17.72 -17.01 -8.55
C LYS A 240 -17.23 -17.54 -7.21
N ASN A 241 -17.80 -17.02 -6.14
CA ASN A 241 -17.52 -17.51 -4.79
C ASN A 241 -18.80 -17.43 -3.92
N PRO A 242 -19.75 -18.36 -4.12
CA PRO A 242 -21.02 -18.34 -3.39
C PRO A 242 -20.84 -18.59 -1.88
N ASP A 243 -19.77 -19.28 -1.47
CA ASP A 243 -19.46 -19.46 -0.06
C ASP A 243 -19.09 -18.10 0.58
N LEU A 244 -18.29 -17.28 -0.10
CA LEU A 244 -17.97 -15.94 0.36
C LEU A 244 -19.18 -15.00 0.37
N ALA A 245 -20.06 -15.11 -0.64
CA ALA A 245 -21.33 -14.35 -0.68
C ALA A 245 -22.18 -14.62 0.57
N ARG A 246 -22.33 -15.89 0.92
CA ARG A 246 -23.05 -16.31 2.13
C ARG A 246 -22.38 -15.76 3.40
N THR A 247 -21.05 -15.81 3.48
CA THR A 247 -20.31 -15.29 4.62
C THR A 247 -20.45 -13.78 4.76
N PHE A 248 -20.46 -13.00 3.66
CA PHE A 248 -20.77 -11.57 3.71
C PHE A 248 -22.15 -11.28 4.28
N ARG A 249 -23.19 -12.04 3.86
CA ARG A 249 -24.54 -11.88 4.41
C ARG A 249 -24.62 -12.25 5.89
N MET A 250 -23.93 -13.32 6.31
CA MET A 250 -23.85 -13.68 7.74
C MET A 250 -23.24 -12.55 8.58
N VAL A 251 -22.15 -11.93 8.11
CA VAL A 251 -21.54 -10.77 8.78
C VAL A 251 -22.47 -9.56 8.74
N GLY A 252 -23.14 -9.32 7.62
CA GLY A 252 -24.12 -8.24 7.47
C GLY A 252 -25.31 -8.36 8.44
N GLU A 253 -25.83 -9.55 8.63
CA GLU A 253 -26.98 -9.81 9.50
C GLU A 253 -26.60 -9.88 10.98
N GLY A 254 -25.51 -10.57 11.32
CA GLY A 254 -25.11 -10.85 12.70
C GLY A 254 -24.00 -9.93 13.25
N GLY A 255 -23.55 -8.95 12.49
CA GLY A 255 -22.52 -8.01 12.92
C GLY A 255 -21.18 -8.68 13.18
N ARG A 256 -20.38 -8.02 14.04
CA ARG A 256 -19.07 -8.52 14.50
C ARG A 256 -19.16 -9.93 15.10
N ASP A 257 -20.16 -10.15 15.91
CA ASP A 257 -20.28 -11.39 16.70
C ASP A 257 -20.50 -12.62 15.81
N ALA A 258 -21.16 -12.48 14.64
CA ALA A 258 -21.26 -13.56 13.68
C ALA A 258 -19.89 -14.12 13.27
N PHE A 259 -18.87 -13.23 13.18
CA PHE A 259 -17.52 -13.60 12.76
C PHE A 259 -16.65 -14.08 13.94
N TYR A 260 -16.70 -13.41 15.11
CA TYR A 260 -15.72 -13.62 16.18
C TYR A 260 -16.24 -14.47 17.35
N ASP A 261 -17.56 -14.61 17.52
CA ASP A 261 -18.17 -15.38 18.62
C ASP A 261 -19.42 -16.17 18.19
N GLY A 262 -19.64 -16.30 16.89
CA GLY A 262 -20.79 -16.97 16.29
C GLY A 262 -20.40 -18.12 15.35
N PRO A 263 -21.28 -18.46 14.40
CA PRO A 263 -21.12 -19.64 13.55
C PRO A 263 -19.88 -19.61 12.65
N ILE A 264 -19.37 -18.42 12.30
CA ILE A 264 -18.12 -18.30 11.54
C ILE A 264 -16.95 -18.69 12.45
N ALA A 265 -16.93 -18.23 13.71
CA ALA A 265 -15.89 -18.60 14.69
C ALA A 265 -15.88 -20.11 14.95
N ASP A 266 -17.05 -20.72 15.11
CA ASP A 266 -17.19 -22.17 15.30
C ASP A 266 -16.60 -22.95 14.11
N THR A 267 -16.88 -22.50 12.88
CA THR A 267 -16.33 -23.09 11.65
C THR A 267 -14.81 -22.94 11.57
N ILE A 268 -14.29 -21.77 11.93
CA ILE A 268 -12.83 -21.50 11.93
C ILE A 268 -12.12 -22.42 12.95
N GLU A 269 -12.62 -22.50 14.18
CA GLU A 269 -12.03 -23.37 15.21
C GLU A 269 -12.06 -24.84 14.79
N ALA A 270 -13.19 -25.34 14.29
CA ALA A 270 -13.31 -26.72 13.81
C ALA A 270 -12.33 -27.00 12.66
N TYR A 271 -12.18 -26.03 11.72
CA TYR A 271 -11.23 -26.14 10.63
C TYR A 271 -9.78 -26.23 11.14
N PHE A 272 -9.34 -25.32 12.02
CA PHE A 272 -7.98 -25.36 12.58
C PHE A 272 -7.73 -26.63 13.39
N LYS A 273 -8.70 -27.09 14.16
CA LYS A 273 -8.62 -28.38 14.87
C LYS A 273 -8.43 -29.55 13.89
N ARG A 274 -9.15 -29.56 12.76
CA ARG A 274 -9.05 -30.59 11.73
C ARG A 274 -7.68 -30.65 11.07
N ILE A 275 -7.08 -29.49 10.80
CA ILE A 275 -5.78 -29.39 10.12
C ILE A 275 -4.58 -29.40 11.06
N GLY A 276 -4.79 -29.50 12.40
CA GLY A 276 -3.73 -29.46 13.40
C GLY A 276 -3.12 -28.07 13.63
N GLY A 277 -3.89 -27.01 13.39
CA GLY A 277 -3.50 -25.62 13.68
C GLY A 277 -3.88 -25.16 15.09
N TRP A 278 -3.67 -23.88 15.40
CA TRP A 278 -3.71 -23.36 16.77
C TRP A 278 -4.80 -22.32 17.04
N MET A 279 -5.52 -21.84 16.02
CA MET A 279 -6.58 -20.83 16.16
C MET A 279 -7.78 -21.41 16.88
N THR A 280 -8.23 -20.73 17.95
CA THR A 280 -9.39 -21.11 18.74
C THR A 280 -10.48 -20.04 18.71
N ARG A 281 -11.70 -20.40 19.07
CA ARG A 281 -12.80 -19.45 19.23
C ARG A 281 -12.45 -18.35 20.25
N SER A 282 -11.74 -18.68 21.32
CA SER A 282 -11.32 -17.69 22.32
C SER A 282 -10.32 -16.68 21.77
N ASP A 283 -9.43 -17.08 20.85
CA ASP A 283 -8.54 -16.14 20.15
C ASP A 283 -9.33 -15.16 19.28
N LEU A 284 -10.36 -15.66 18.57
CA LEU A 284 -11.24 -14.85 17.74
C LEU A 284 -12.06 -13.87 18.61
N ALA A 285 -12.73 -14.34 19.66
CA ALA A 285 -13.54 -13.52 20.56
C ALA A 285 -12.74 -12.38 21.21
N ALA A 286 -11.46 -12.63 21.53
CA ALA A 286 -10.53 -11.66 22.12
C ALA A 286 -10.00 -10.59 21.14
N GLN A 287 -10.34 -10.68 19.84
CA GLN A 287 -9.91 -9.69 18.84
C GLN A 287 -10.66 -8.38 18.99
N HIS A 288 -9.93 -7.28 19.18
CA HIS A 288 -10.46 -5.93 19.20
C HIS A 288 -9.51 -4.96 18.51
N ALA A 289 -10.04 -4.18 17.57
CA ALA A 289 -9.33 -3.06 16.97
C ALA A 289 -9.14 -1.94 18.00
N LYS A 290 -7.99 -1.26 17.93
CA LYS A 290 -7.63 -0.19 18.87
C LYS A 290 -7.63 1.17 18.15
N TRP A 291 -8.33 2.16 18.69
CA TRP A 291 -8.10 3.56 18.33
C TRP A 291 -6.71 3.96 18.83
N VAL A 292 -5.93 4.58 17.96
CA VAL A 292 -4.56 5.03 18.24
C VAL A 292 -4.38 6.48 17.78
N GLU A 293 -3.52 7.22 18.48
CA GLU A 293 -3.12 8.56 18.05
C GLU A 293 -2.13 8.45 16.91
N PRO A 294 -2.40 9.02 15.71
CA PRO A 294 -1.43 9.01 14.62
C PRO A 294 -0.22 9.90 14.93
N ASN A 295 0.98 9.42 14.56
CA ASN A 295 2.17 10.24 14.56
C ASN A 295 2.14 11.19 13.35
N HIS A 296 2.84 12.33 13.43
CA HIS A 296 3.02 13.23 12.28
C HIS A 296 4.38 13.90 12.29
N VAL A 297 4.76 14.43 11.13
CA VAL A 297 5.89 15.34 10.96
C VAL A 297 5.47 16.49 10.06
N ASP A 298 5.93 17.69 10.41
CA ASP A 298 5.79 18.86 9.56
C ASP A 298 6.89 18.81 8.49
N TYR A 299 6.47 18.74 7.24
CA TYR A 299 7.41 18.63 6.13
C TYR A 299 7.80 20.01 5.60
N ARG A 300 7.06 20.56 4.64
CA ARG A 300 7.30 21.87 4.02
C ARG A 300 5.99 22.48 3.54
N ALA A 301 6.01 23.77 3.20
CA ALA A 301 4.87 24.49 2.62
C ALA A 301 3.56 24.31 3.40
N GLY A 302 3.65 24.26 4.75
CA GLY A 302 2.50 24.07 5.62
C GLY A 302 1.91 22.65 5.61
N VAL A 303 2.63 21.66 5.04
CA VAL A 303 2.16 20.28 4.96
C VAL A 303 2.64 19.46 6.15
N SER A 304 1.69 18.90 6.91
CA SER A 304 1.92 17.93 7.98
C SER A 304 1.49 16.55 7.49
N VAL A 305 2.38 15.56 7.52
CA VAL A 305 2.14 14.18 7.06
C VAL A 305 1.95 13.27 8.25
N TYR A 306 0.91 12.44 8.22
CA TYR A 306 0.50 11.55 9.29
C TYR A 306 0.75 10.08 8.95
N GLY A 307 1.05 9.27 9.98
CA GLY A 307 1.21 7.82 9.89
C GLY A 307 0.81 7.13 11.18
N LEU A 308 0.26 5.91 11.09
CA LEU A 308 -0.10 5.14 12.28
C LEU A 308 1.16 4.70 13.04
N PRO A 309 1.11 4.69 14.40
CA PRO A 309 2.22 4.21 15.22
C PRO A 309 2.51 2.72 15.00
N PRO A 310 3.63 2.17 15.50
CA PRO A 310 3.86 0.74 15.55
C PRO A 310 2.71 0.00 16.28
N ASN A 311 2.45 -1.23 15.95
CA ASN A 311 3.18 -2.21 15.10
C ASN A 311 3.16 -1.94 13.58
N SER A 312 2.55 -0.85 13.10
CA SER A 312 2.61 -0.36 11.72
C SER A 312 3.99 0.21 11.37
N GLN A 313 4.32 0.31 10.07
CA GLN A 313 5.52 1.00 9.61
C GLN A 313 5.28 2.49 9.22
N GLY A 314 4.18 3.09 9.67
CA GLY A 314 3.85 4.51 9.38
C GLY A 314 4.99 5.47 9.67
N PRO A 315 5.64 5.40 10.84
CA PRO A 315 6.73 6.30 11.18
C PRO A 315 7.95 6.21 10.25
N THR A 316 8.12 5.14 9.48
CA THR A 316 9.21 5.04 8.49
C THR A 316 9.06 6.08 7.37
N THR A 317 7.84 6.31 6.87
CA THR A 317 7.57 7.40 5.90
C THR A 317 7.89 8.76 6.52
N LEU A 318 7.43 8.98 7.75
CA LEU A 318 7.62 10.24 8.47
C LEU A 318 9.11 10.53 8.70
N GLN A 319 9.88 9.52 9.07
CA GLN A 319 11.31 9.62 9.27
C GLN A 319 12.06 9.92 7.96
N MET A 320 11.69 9.27 6.85
CA MET A 320 12.25 9.60 5.53
C MET A 320 12.02 11.08 5.19
N LEU A 321 10.80 11.59 5.42
CA LEU A 321 10.48 13.00 5.19
C LEU A 321 11.24 13.93 6.16
N SER A 322 11.37 13.56 7.44
CA SER A 322 12.16 14.32 8.42
C SER A 322 13.64 14.42 8.03
N ILE A 323 14.21 13.38 7.42
CA ILE A 323 15.56 13.41 6.86
C ILE A 323 15.61 14.32 5.62
N LEU A 324 14.67 14.14 4.68
CA LEU A 324 14.67 14.86 3.40
C LEU A 324 14.39 16.36 3.54
N LYS A 325 13.70 16.81 4.58
CA LYS A 325 13.47 18.25 4.79
C LYS A 325 14.77 19.05 5.03
N ASN A 326 15.89 18.39 5.28
CA ASN A 326 17.21 19.04 5.44
C ASN A 326 17.93 19.28 4.09
N PHE A 327 17.36 18.89 2.95
CA PHE A 327 17.91 19.11 1.61
C PHE A 327 16.96 19.96 0.79
N ASP A 328 17.46 20.81 -0.09
CA ASP A 328 16.61 21.52 -1.05
C ASP A 328 16.25 20.59 -2.22
N MET A 329 15.18 19.81 -2.02
CA MET A 329 14.73 18.83 -3.01
C MET A 329 14.25 19.49 -4.30
N ALA A 330 13.66 20.68 -4.23
CA ALA A 330 13.14 21.41 -5.40
C ALA A 330 14.24 21.76 -6.41
N GLU A 331 15.42 22.15 -5.93
CA GLU A 331 16.56 22.48 -6.78
C GLU A 331 17.19 21.27 -7.46
N LEU A 332 16.98 20.07 -6.92
CA LEU A 332 17.60 18.85 -7.47
C LEU A 332 16.93 18.35 -8.76
N GLY A 333 15.68 18.72 -8.99
CA GLY A 333 14.87 18.32 -10.15
C GLY A 333 14.18 16.97 -10.00
N LEU A 334 12.99 16.88 -10.59
CA LEU A 334 12.16 15.68 -10.61
C LEU A 334 12.91 14.53 -11.32
N VAL A 335 12.91 13.33 -10.71
CA VAL A 335 13.59 12.09 -11.19
C VAL A 335 15.06 12.25 -11.56
N SER A 336 15.74 13.28 -11.04
CA SER A 336 17.20 13.42 -11.18
C SER A 336 17.95 12.37 -10.35
N ALA A 337 19.19 12.09 -10.72
CA ALA A 337 20.03 11.16 -9.97
C ALA A 337 20.25 11.60 -8.53
N LYS A 338 20.47 12.89 -8.29
CA LYS A 338 20.65 13.45 -6.94
C LYS A 338 19.38 13.34 -6.09
N SER A 339 18.21 13.65 -6.66
CA SER A 339 16.92 13.51 -5.96
C SER A 339 16.65 12.06 -5.57
N ILE A 340 16.81 11.12 -6.50
CA ILE A 340 16.62 9.69 -6.25
C ILE A 340 17.64 9.18 -5.22
N HIS A 341 18.90 9.59 -5.33
CA HIS A 341 19.95 9.21 -4.41
C HIS A 341 19.63 9.62 -2.96
N LEU A 342 19.28 10.89 -2.73
CA LEU A 342 18.95 11.37 -1.38
C LEU A 342 17.73 10.65 -0.79
N GLN A 343 16.70 10.43 -1.59
CA GLN A 343 15.52 9.69 -1.16
C GLN A 343 15.86 8.23 -0.84
N ALA A 344 16.70 7.57 -1.64
CA ALA A 344 17.10 6.18 -1.42
C ALA A 344 18.00 6.04 -0.18
N GLU A 345 18.91 7.00 0.08
CA GLU A 345 19.74 7.03 1.28
C GLU A 345 18.88 7.30 2.54
N ALA A 346 17.94 8.26 2.49
CA ALA A 346 16.99 8.49 3.58
C ALA A 346 16.18 7.23 3.87
N LYS A 347 15.75 6.51 2.81
CA LYS A 347 15.09 5.20 2.95
C LYS A 347 15.98 4.20 3.67
N ARG A 348 17.23 4.06 3.28
CA ARG A 348 18.15 3.09 3.91
C ARG A 348 18.30 3.37 5.39
N LEU A 349 18.50 4.63 5.77
CA LEU A 349 18.61 5.03 7.17
C LEU A 349 17.33 4.75 7.96
N ALA A 350 16.15 5.19 7.47
CA ALA A 350 14.88 4.96 8.14
C ALA A 350 14.51 3.47 8.24
N PHE A 351 14.90 2.68 7.25
CA PHE A 351 14.67 1.23 7.27
C PHE A 351 15.57 0.51 8.27
N GLU A 352 16.76 0.95 8.52
CA GLU A 352 17.59 0.40 9.59
C GLU A 352 17.02 0.76 10.98
N ASP A 353 16.49 1.95 11.20
CA ASP A 353 15.78 2.31 12.44
C ASP A 353 14.55 1.44 12.69
N ARG A 354 13.74 1.21 11.66
CA ARG A 354 12.57 0.34 11.71
C ARG A 354 12.91 -1.08 12.20
N ALA A 355 14.10 -1.66 11.92
CA ALA A 355 14.51 -3.02 12.32
C ALA A 355 14.74 -3.17 13.79
N LYS A 356 15.34 -2.22 14.40
CA LYS A 356 15.68 -2.30 15.82
C LYS A 356 14.46 -2.10 16.68
N TRP A 357 13.56 -1.22 16.24
CA TRP A 357 12.59 -0.63 17.14
C TRP A 357 11.15 -1.09 16.92
N PHE A 358 10.71 -1.44 15.66
CA PHE A 358 9.29 -1.61 15.42
C PHE A 358 8.79 -3.01 15.77
N ALA A 359 7.85 -3.03 16.72
CA ALA A 359 7.20 -4.20 17.25
C ALA A 359 5.81 -3.83 17.80
N ASP A 360 5.13 -4.79 18.42
CA ASP A 360 3.91 -4.52 19.20
C ASP A 360 4.27 -3.66 20.43
N PRO A 361 3.71 -2.45 20.58
CA PRO A 361 3.98 -1.58 21.72
C PRO A 361 3.48 -2.14 23.06
N ASP A 362 2.58 -3.14 23.05
CA ASP A 362 2.18 -3.87 24.27
C ASP A 362 3.34 -4.78 24.80
N PHE A 363 4.40 -5.01 23.99
CA PHE A 363 5.51 -5.93 24.28
C PHE A 363 6.90 -5.29 24.24
N ALA A 364 7.03 -4.08 23.69
CA ALA A 364 8.32 -3.40 23.54
C ALA A 364 8.15 -1.89 23.63
N GLU A 365 9.11 -1.24 24.28
CA GLU A 365 9.21 0.23 24.27
C GLU A 365 9.84 0.69 22.96
N ILE A 366 9.17 1.64 22.29
CA ILE A 366 9.58 2.15 20.99
C ILE A 366 9.78 3.65 21.11
N PRO A 367 10.99 4.20 20.88
CA PRO A 367 11.29 5.62 21.10
C PRO A 367 10.79 6.51 19.95
N ILE A 368 9.48 6.48 19.65
CA ILE A 368 8.87 7.12 18.48
C ILE A 368 9.09 8.63 18.47
N GLU A 369 8.94 9.32 19.59
CA GLU A 369 9.16 10.77 19.68
C GLU A 369 10.58 11.15 19.29
N HIS A 370 11.58 10.39 19.75
CA HIS A 370 12.97 10.59 19.36
C HIS A 370 13.19 10.34 17.86
N LEU A 371 12.71 9.21 17.34
CA LEU A 371 12.90 8.81 15.94
C LEU A 371 12.27 9.80 14.94
N LEU A 372 11.25 10.53 15.35
CA LEU A 372 10.54 11.52 14.53
C LEU A 372 10.92 12.97 14.84
N SER A 373 11.83 13.20 15.81
CA SER A 373 12.29 14.54 16.13
C SER A 373 13.08 15.18 14.99
N ASP A 374 13.02 16.50 14.89
CA ASP A 374 13.79 17.27 13.91
C ASP A 374 15.30 17.13 14.11
N GLU A 375 15.72 17.08 15.37
CA GLU A 375 17.11 16.88 15.72
C GLU A 375 17.63 15.53 15.20
N TYR A 376 16.86 14.46 15.42
CA TYR A 376 17.25 13.16 14.90
C TYR A 376 17.23 13.12 13.36
N GLY A 377 16.24 13.75 12.72
CA GLY A 377 16.22 13.89 11.26
C GLY A 377 17.46 14.60 10.70
N GLN A 378 17.93 15.67 11.37
CA GLN A 378 19.18 16.37 11.01
C GLN A 378 20.41 15.49 11.20
N GLN A 379 20.51 14.77 12.32
CA GLN A 379 21.61 13.85 12.58
C GLN A 379 21.70 12.75 11.52
N ARG A 380 20.56 12.20 11.10
CA ARG A 380 20.49 11.17 10.04
C ARG A 380 20.81 11.75 8.66
N ALA A 381 20.34 12.96 8.35
CA ALA A 381 20.65 13.65 7.11
C ALA A 381 22.16 13.93 6.95
N ALA A 382 22.84 14.29 8.05
CA ALA A 382 24.28 14.54 8.06
C ALA A 382 25.14 13.31 7.69
N LEU A 383 24.57 12.11 7.75
CA LEU A 383 25.26 10.86 7.32
C LEU A 383 25.23 10.67 5.80
N ILE A 384 24.37 11.38 5.09
CA ILE A 384 24.19 11.23 3.64
C ILE A 384 25.22 12.07 2.89
N ASN A 385 26.05 11.44 2.08
CA ASN A 385 26.89 12.15 1.12
C ASN A 385 26.12 12.39 -0.18
N PRO A 386 25.86 13.63 -0.62
CA PRO A 386 25.02 13.90 -1.79
C PRO A 386 25.57 13.39 -3.15
N GLY A 387 26.82 12.95 -3.19
CA GLY A 387 27.49 12.49 -4.42
C GLY A 387 27.94 11.04 -4.41
N LYS A 388 27.80 10.34 -3.30
CA LYS A 388 28.29 8.95 -3.17
C LYS A 388 27.41 8.13 -2.24
N VAL A 389 27.07 6.93 -2.67
CA VAL A 389 26.30 5.97 -1.88
C VAL A 389 27.07 5.55 -0.61
N MET A 390 26.38 5.45 0.53
CA MET A 390 26.95 4.87 1.75
C MET A 390 27.22 3.37 1.54
N GLU A 391 28.38 2.90 1.90
CA GLU A 391 28.72 1.46 1.84
C GLU A 391 27.81 0.64 2.74
N ARG A 392 27.52 1.14 3.94
CA ARG A 392 26.62 0.54 4.92
C ARG A 392 25.73 1.59 5.55
N ALA A 393 24.44 1.32 5.58
CA ALA A 393 23.52 2.02 6.46
C ALA A 393 23.53 1.30 7.82
N PHE A 394 23.70 2.04 8.90
CA PHE A 394 23.58 1.48 10.24
C PHE A 394 22.26 1.93 10.86
N PRO A 395 21.67 1.07 11.66
CA PRO A 395 20.61 1.56 12.47
C PRO A 395 21.20 2.71 13.32
N GLY A 396 20.48 3.70 13.46
CA GLY A 396 19.39 3.83 14.35
C GLY A 396 18.39 2.66 14.38
N ASP A 397 18.28 1.80 13.37
CA ASP A 397 17.68 0.48 13.34
C ASP A 397 16.31 0.32 12.75
N ALA A 398 16.15 -0.52 11.77
CA ALA A 398 14.88 -1.14 11.36
C ALA A 398 14.91 -2.09 10.20
N PRO A 399 14.05 -3.03 9.89
CA PRO A 399 13.45 -3.27 8.56
C PRO A 399 12.00 -3.77 8.55
N HIS A 400 11.29 -3.98 7.45
CA HIS A 400 11.05 -5.02 6.47
C HIS A 400 9.81 -4.89 5.56
N LYS A 401 9.52 -5.92 4.67
CA LYS A 401 8.62 -5.95 3.49
C LYS A 401 7.33 -6.76 3.67
N GLY A 402 6.22 -6.36 2.95
CA GLY A 402 4.96 -7.11 2.75
C GLY A 402 4.10 -6.59 1.59
N GLY A 403 3.01 -7.27 1.21
CA GLY A 403 2.04 -6.91 0.16
C GLY A 403 0.72 -6.37 0.71
N THR A 404 -0.12 -5.62 -0.11
CA THR A 404 -1.26 -4.85 0.43
C THR A 404 -2.22 -4.36 -0.63
N THR A 405 -3.50 -4.10 -0.24
CA THR A 405 -4.51 -3.34 -1.00
C THR A 405 -4.86 -2.05 -0.27
N TYR A 406 -5.00 -0.95 -1.02
CA TYR A 406 -5.31 0.38 -0.50
C TYR A 406 -6.52 0.99 -1.20
N LEU A 407 -7.35 1.71 -0.44
CA LEU A 407 -8.44 2.54 -0.94
C LEU A 407 -8.59 3.84 -0.15
N THR A 408 -9.23 4.84 -0.77
CA THR A 408 -9.57 6.10 -0.14
C THR A 408 -10.94 6.61 -0.60
N VAL A 409 -11.67 7.23 0.31
CA VAL A 409 -13.00 7.81 0.07
C VAL A 409 -13.13 9.15 0.79
N SER A 410 -13.79 10.11 0.15
CA SER A 410 -14.19 11.39 0.76
C SER A 410 -15.69 11.62 0.55
N ASP A 411 -16.39 12.16 1.54
CA ASP A 411 -17.82 12.46 1.46
C ASP A 411 -18.14 13.96 1.48
N ALA A 412 -19.39 14.31 1.19
CA ALA A 412 -19.88 15.68 1.14
C ALA A 412 -19.80 16.43 2.49
N ASN A 413 -19.69 15.73 3.60
CA ASN A 413 -19.61 16.32 4.95
C ASN A 413 -18.16 16.63 5.36
N GLY A 414 -17.18 16.42 4.47
CA GLY A 414 -15.78 16.71 4.67
C GLY A 414 -14.98 15.58 5.34
N MET A 415 -15.58 14.43 5.62
CA MET A 415 -14.84 13.27 6.09
C MET A 415 -14.00 12.68 4.96
N MET A 416 -12.75 12.36 5.26
CA MET A 416 -11.83 11.68 4.36
C MET A 416 -11.30 10.44 5.04
N VAL A 417 -11.37 9.29 4.36
CA VAL A 417 -10.97 7.97 4.86
C VAL A 417 -9.83 7.42 4.04
N SER A 418 -8.75 7.05 4.69
CA SER A 418 -7.58 6.32 4.18
C SER A 418 -7.61 4.93 4.80
N LEU A 419 -8.01 3.90 4.04
CA LEU A 419 -8.15 2.54 4.54
C LEU A 419 -7.28 1.57 3.76
N ILE A 420 -6.58 0.72 4.48
CA ILE A 420 -5.66 -0.26 3.93
C ILE A 420 -5.93 -1.62 4.54
N GLN A 421 -6.00 -2.64 3.70
CA GLN A 421 -6.24 -4.02 4.11
C GLN A 421 -5.23 -4.96 3.47
N SER A 422 -4.93 -6.08 4.13
CA SER A 422 -3.95 -7.02 3.58
C SER A 422 -4.06 -8.41 4.21
N ASN A 423 -3.89 -9.42 3.36
CA ASN A 423 -3.55 -10.78 3.76
C ASN A 423 -2.02 -10.97 3.96
N TYR A 424 -1.21 -9.92 3.86
CA TYR A 424 0.24 -9.80 3.88
C TYR A 424 0.89 -10.23 2.56
N ALA A 425 1.09 -11.51 2.27
CA ALA A 425 1.78 -11.96 1.07
C ALA A 425 0.86 -12.82 0.18
N GLY A 426 0.47 -12.28 -0.97
CA GLY A 426 -0.39 -12.94 -1.94
C GLY A 426 -1.76 -13.32 -1.35
N MET A 427 -2.22 -14.53 -1.64
CA MET A 427 -3.47 -15.09 -1.10
C MET A 427 -3.31 -15.57 0.37
N GLY A 428 -2.41 -14.95 1.15
CA GLY A 428 -2.18 -15.24 2.56
C GLY A 428 -1.50 -16.59 2.78
N SER A 429 -1.95 -17.31 3.82
CA SER A 429 -1.42 -18.60 4.26
C SER A 429 -1.69 -19.76 3.30
N GLY A 430 -2.58 -19.57 2.32
CA GLY A 430 -3.10 -20.63 1.46
C GLY A 430 -4.22 -21.45 2.08
N LEU A 431 -4.58 -21.19 3.35
CA LEU A 431 -5.65 -21.87 4.07
C LEU A 431 -6.98 -21.13 3.90
N MET A 432 -8.03 -21.88 3.63
CA MET A 432 -9.40 -21.40 3.47
C MET A 432 -10.35 -22.26 4.32
N PRO A 433 -11.09 -21.69 5.28
CA PRO A 433 -11.98 -22.48 6.13
C PRO A 433 -13.16 -23.05 5.35
N ASP A 434 -13.68 -24.18 5.83
CA ASP A 434 -14.74 -24.96 5.17
C ASP A 434 -15.98 -24.09 4.92
N GLY A 435 -16.35 -23.92 3.64
CA GLY A 435 -17.57 -23.23 3.22
C GLY A 435 -17.65 -21.73 3.51
N LEU A 436 -16.56 -21.07 3.92
CA LEU A 436 -16.53 -19.62 4.19
C LEU A 436 -15.98 -18.78 3.04
N GLY A 437 -15.22 -19.36 2.13
CA GLY A 437 -14.83 -18.74 0.86
C GLY A 437 -13.76 -17.63 0.95
N PHE A 438 -13.13 -17.38 2.09
CA PHE A 438 -12.02 -16.44 2.24
C PHE A 438 -10.74 -17.14 2.71
N SER A 439 -9.57 -16.59 2.36
CA SER A 439 -8.27 -17.09 2.81
C SER A 439 -7.80 -16.34 4.05
N PHE A 440 -7.11 -17.06 4.96
CA PHE A 440 -6.43 -16.43 6.10
C PHE A 440 -5.14 -15.75 5.68
N GLN A 441 -4.87 -14.61 6.32
CA GLN A 441 -3.60 -13.91 6.25
C GLN A 441 -2.42 -14.78 6.71
N ASN A 442 -1.22 -14.36 6.34
CA ASN A 442 0.03 -14.99 6.79
C ASN A 442 0.94 -14.01 7.56
N ARG A 443 0.33 -13.09 8.30
CA ARG A 443 1.04 -12.01 9.00
C ARG A 443 1.96 -12.51 10.11
N GLY A 444 1.71 -13.69 10.70
CA GLY A 444 2.59 -14.33 11.66
C GLY A 444 4.02 -14.55 11.13
N SER A 445 4.21 -14.68 9.81
CA SER A 445 5.55 -14.70 9.23
C SER A 445 6.31 -13.37 9.31
N GLY A 446 5.65 -12.31 9.80
CA GLY A 446 6.25 -11.00 10.10
C GLY A 446 7.01 -10.94 11.43
N PHE A 447 6.94 -11.95 12.29
CA PHE A 447 7.72 -12.01 13.52
C PHE A 447 9.18 -12.40 13.27
N SER A 448 10.06 -12.02 14.22
CA SER A 448 11.43 -12.52 14.35
C SER A 448 11.46 -13.81 15.18
N LEU A 449 12.49 -14.65 14.98
CA LEU A 449 12.82 -15.78 15.85
C LEU A 449 14.14 -15.56 16.60
N GLN A 450 14.76 -14.39 16.43
CA GLN A 450 16.03 -14.04 17.08
C GLN A 450 15.80 -13.55 18.50
N ASP A 451 16.58 -14.11 19.45
CA ASP A 451 16.59 -13.63 20.82
C ASP A 451 17.04 -12.17 20.89
N GLY A 452 16.43 -11.39 21.77
CA GLY A 452 16.69 -9.95 21.90
C GLY A 452 16.01 -9.06 20.86
N SER A 453 15.34 -9.61 19.84
CA SER A 453 14.55 -8.82 18.91
C SER A 453 13.27 -8.32 19.60
N PRO A 454 12.93 -7.03 19.55
CA PRO A 454 11.65 -6.53 20.09
C PRO A 454 10.44 -7.16 19.37
N ASN A 455 10.60 -7.55 18.09
CA ASN A 455 9.58 -8.23 17.31
C ASN A 455 9.69 -9.76 17.36
N ILE A 456 10.34 -10.33 18.37
CA ILE A 456 10.37 -11.78 18.58
C ILE A 456 8.96 -12.33 18.76
N TYR A 457 8.69 -13.51 18.20
CA TYR A 457 7.39 -14.18 18.34
C TYR A 457 7.03 -14.39 19.82
N ALA A 458 5.80 -14.09 20.17
CA ALA A 458 5.19 -14.48 21.44
C ALA A 458 3.68 -14.76 21.22
N PRO A 459 3.05 -15.66 21.99
CA PRO A 459 1.60 -15.82 22.00
C PRO A 459 0.89 -14.50 22.34
N GLN A 460 -0.29 -14.27 21.78
CA GLN A 460 -1.11 -13.07 22.01
C GLN A 460 -0.44 -11.73 21.65
N LYS A 461 0.61 -11.76 20.85
CA LYS A 461 1.36 -10.60 20.36
C LYS A 461 0.93 -10.24 18.92
N ARG A 462 0.91 -8.95 18.60
CA ARG A 462 0.74 -8.48 17.21
C ARG A 462 2.08 -8.54 16.48
N PRO A 463 2.14 -9.11 15.27
CA PRO A 463 3.35 -9.05 14.44
C PRO A 463 3.60 -7.62 13.94
N PHE A 464 4.85 -7.32 13.61
CA PHE A 464 5.18 -6.15 12.80
C PHE A 464 4.33 -6.11 11.52
N HIS A 465 3.84 -4.91 11.16
CA HIS A 465 2.85 -4.74 10.12
C HIS A 465 3.30 -3.75 9.04
N THR A 466 3.22 -4.17 7.78
CA THR A 466 3.70 -3.37 6.65
C THR A 466 2.64 -2.45 6.04
N ILE A 467 1.37 -2.58 6.42
CA ILE A 467 0.32 -1.72 5.87
C ILE A 467 0.29 -0.37 6.57
N ILE A 468 0.26 0.69 5.78
CA ILE A 468 0.24 2.08 6.22
C ILE A 468 -0.76 2.89 5.39
N PRO A 469 -1.89 3.31 5.96
CA PRO A 469 -2.67 4.37 5.37
C PRO A 469 -1.87 5.67 5.46
N GLY A 470 -1.93 6.55 4.46
CA GLY A 470 -1.30 7.88 4.46
C GLY A 470 -2.34 8.98 4.57
N PHE A 471 -2.03 10.03 5.30
CA PHE A 471 -2.87 11.22 5.41
C PHE A 471 -2.00 12.47 5.52
N ALA A 472 -2.46 13.61 4.96
CA ALA A 472 -1.77 14.87 5.13
C ALA A 472 -2.74 16.03 5.31
N LEU A 473 -2.39 16.95 6.20
CA LEU A 473 -2.99 18.27 6.33
C LEU A 473 -2.14 19.29 5.59
N LYS A 474 -2.77 20.37 5.12
CA LYS A 474 -2.09 21.55 4.62
C LYS A 474 -2.64 22.76 5.35
N GLU A 475 -1.75 23.53 6.01
CA GLU A 475 -2.13 24.66 6.84
C GLU A 475 -3.21 24.31 7.89
N GLY A 476 -3.09 23.09 8.47
CA GLY A 476 -4.01 22.56 9.47
C GLY A 476 -5.35 22.03 8.94
N ALA A 477 -5.63 22.18 7.63
CA ALA A 477 -6.84 21.67 7.00
C ALA A 477 -6.62 20.30 6.32
N PRO A 478 -7.66 19.44 6.23
CA PRO A 478 -7.54 18.15 5.54
C PRO A 478 -7.25 18.39 4.05
N TRP A 479 -6.16 17.81 3.57
CA TRP A 479 -5.70 18.01 2.20
C TRP A 479 -5.66 16.73 1.38
N LEU A 480 -4.97 15.71 1.87
CA LEU A 480 -4.68 14.51 1.08
C LEU A 480 -4.87 13.24 1.91
N SER A 481 -5.70 12.32 1.40
CA SER A 481 -5.81 10.93 1.85
C SER A 481 -5.24 10.05 0.75
N PHE A 482 -4.15 9.31 1.02
CA PHE A 482 -3.39 8.63 -0.01
C PHE A 482 -2.71 7.36 0.50
N GLY A 483 -2.35 6.47 -0.42
CA GLY A 483 -1.52 5.32 -0.11
C GLY A 483 -0.84 4.75 -1.33
N VAL A 484 0.26 4.06 -1.08
CA VAL A 484 0.99 3.29 -2.07
C VAL A 484 1.15 1.88 -1.54
N MET A 485 0.46 0.91 -2.14
CA MET A 485 0.56 -0.49 -1.74
C MET A 485 1.93 -1.11 -2.11
N GLY A 486 2.25 -2.32 -1.61
CA GLY A 486 3.46 -3.04 -2.02
C GLY A 486 4.48 -3.32 -0.91
N GLY A 487 4.03 -3.52 0.33
CA GLY A 487 4.91 -3.92 1.43
C GLY A 487 5.97 -2.87 1.78
N GLY A 488 7.25 -3.21 1.65
CA GLY A 488 8.36 -2.29 1.86
C GLY A 488 8.46 -1.17 0.82
N MET A 489 7.66 -1.22 -0.26
CA MET A 489 7.50 -0.11 -1.19
C MET A 489 6.61 0.99 -0.61
N GLN A 490 5.75 0.70 0.36
CA GLN A 490 4.79 1.68 0.90
C GLN A 490 5.45 2.95 1.45
N PRO A 491 6.43 2.90 2.37
CA PRO A 491 7.12 4.11 2.81
C PRO A 491 7.87 4.82 1.68
N GLN A 492 8.52 4.07 0.81
CA GLN A 492 9.26 4.61 -0.33
C GLN A 492 8.33 5.35 -1.30
N GLY A 493 7.20 4.72 -1.66
CA GLY A 493 6.22 5.29 -2.57
C GLY A 493 5.49 6.48 -1.96
N GLN A 494 5.08 6.42 -0.68
CA GLN A 494 4.44 7.54 -0.01
C GLN A 494 5.36 8.76 0.07
N THR A 495 6.65 8.56 0.37
CA THR A 495 7.65 9.63 0.35
C THR A 495 7.75 10.25 -1.05
N GLN A 496 7.82 9.43 -2.11
CA GLN A 496 7.84 9.92 -3.49
C GLN A 496 6.59 10.72 -3.86
N ILE A 497 5.40 10.30 -3.40
CA ILE A 497 4.16 11.08 -3.62
C ILE A 497 4.24 12.46 -2.96
N ILE A 498 4.64 12.52 -1.69
CA ILE A 498 4.75 13.80 -0.97
C ILE A 498 5.80 14.71 -1.62
N THR A 499 7.00 14.20 -1.93
CA THR A 499 8.02 15.01 -2.61
C THR A 499 7.56 15.45 -4.00
N ASN A 500 6.89 14.58 -4.76
CA ASN A 500 6.35 14.92 -6.08
C ASN A 500 5.34 16.08 -6.02
N MET A 501 4.47 16.09 -5.01
CA MET A 501 3.44 17.12 -4.87
C MET A 501 3.99 18.40 -4.21
N VAL A 502 4.82 18.29 -3.18
CA VAL A 502 5.26 19.42 -2.35
C VAL A 502 6.51 20.07 -2.91
N ASP A 503 7.54 19.30 -3.27
CA ASP A 503 8.82 19.83 -3.75
C ASP A 503 8.80 20.11 -5.26
N TYR A 504 8.12 19.27 -6.05
CA TYR A 504 8.11 19.38 -7.51
C TYR A 504 6.79 19.89 -8.10
N GLY A 505 5.78 20.19 -7.26
CA GLY A 505 4.53 20.82 -7.67
C GLY A 505 3.64 19.96 -8.58
N LEU A 506 3.81 18.64 -8.60
CA LEU A 506 2.95 17.76 -9.41
C LEU A 506 1.52 17.73 -8.86
N GLY A 507 0.53 17.72 -9.78
CA GLY A 507 -0.86 17.51 -9.41
C GLY A 507 -1.13 16.07 -8.94
N LEU A 508 -2.30 15.87 -8.33
CA LEU A 508 -2.70 14.62 -7.67
C LEU A 508 -2.50 13.36 -8.54
N GLN A 509 -2.93 13.38 -9.79
CA GLN A 509 -2.78 12.25 -10.71
C GLN A 509 -1.34 12.08 -11.17
N ALA A 510 -0.68 13.18 -11.59
CA ALA A 510 0.69 13.14 -12.09
C ALA A 510 1.69 12.66 -11.03
N ALA A 511 1.49 13.00 -9.76
CA ALA A 511 2.33 12.52 -8.66
C ALA A 511 2.30 10.98 -8.55
N GLY A 512 1.14 10.37 -8.82
CA GLY A 512 0.98 8.92 -8.85
C GLY A 512 1.57 8.25 -10.09
N ASP A 513 1.38 8.88 -11.26
CA ASP A 513 1.85 8.33 -12.55
C ASP A 513 3.36 8.50 -12.77
N CYS A 514 4.02 9.42 -12.03
CA CYS A 514 5.45 9.68 -12.12
C CYS A 514 6.26 8.38 -11.98
N PRO A 515 7.33 8.18 -12.79
CA PRO A 515 8.20 7.03 -12.66
C PRO A 515 8.80 6.91 -11.26
N ARG A 516 8.83 5.70 -10.73
CA ARG A 516 9.30 5.40 -9.38
C ARG A 516 10.65 4.70 -9.36
N TRP A 517 11.35 4.93 -8.27
CA TRP A 517 12.46 4.12 -7.83
C TRP A 517 12.02 3.20 -6.67
N ARG A 518 12.69 2.07 -6.51
CA ARG A 518 12.56 1.16 -5.37
C ARG A 518 13.94 0.66 -4.95
N HIS A 519 14.25 0.76 -3.68
CA HIS A 519 15.47 0.19 -3.13
C HIS A 519 15.16 -1.12 -2.40
N ASP A 520 15.85 -2.20 -2.78
CA ASP A 520 15.80 -3.51 -2.16
C ASP A 520 17.10 -3.79 -1.40
N GLY A 521 17.02 -4.46 -0.24
CA GLY A 521 18.19 -4.91 0.50
C GLY A 521 18.53 -4.06 1.71
N SER A 522 17.57 -3.74 2.57
CA SER A 522 17.81 -3.29 3.96
C SER A 522 17.51 -4.41 4.95
N SER A 523 17.99 -4.26 6.17
CA SER A 523 17.72 -5.20 7.30
C SER A 523 16.22 -5.25 7.68
N GLU A 524 15.67 -6.20 8.44
CA GLU A 524 14.22 -6.48 8.59
C GLU A 524 13.79 -6.80 10.04
N PRO A 525 12.62 -6.35 10.61
CA PRO A 525 12.13 -6.75 11.94
C PRO A 525 11.92 -8.25 12.07
N THR A 526 11.84 -8.96 10.96
CA THR A 526 11.76 -10.43 10.92
C THR A 526 13.09 -11.12 11.21
N GLY A 527 14.11 -10.37 11.63
CA GLY A 527 15.42 -10.88 11.96
C GLY A 527 16.37 -11.00 10.76
N VAL A 528 16.08 -10.35 9.62
CA VAL A 528 17.03 -10.31 8.51
C VAL A 528 17.94 -9.10 8.65
N TYR A 529 19.24 -9.31 8.69
CA TYR A 529 20.25 -8.24 8.75
C TYR A 529 20.92 -8.06 7.38
N LYS A 530 20.73 -6.91 6.74
CA LYS A 530 21.27 -6.56 5.41
C LYS A 530 21.66 -5.07 5.32
N PRO A 531 22.71 -4.62 6.01
CA PRO A 531 23.07 -3.21 6.07
C PRO A 531 23.81 -2.70 4.81
N GLY A 532 24.07 -3.57 3.83
CA GLY A 532 24.80 -3.24 2.60
C GLY A 532 24.05 -2.28 1.68
N MET A 533 24.66 -1.96 0.53
CA MET A 533 24.11 -1.01 -0.44
C MET A 533 22.79 -1.48 -1.06
N GLY A 534 22.54 -2.80 -1.15
CA GLY A 534 21.35 -3.33 -1.81
C GLY A 534 21.33 -3.03 -3.31
N GLU A 535 20.13 -2.99 -3.88
CA GLU A 535 19.89 -2.74 -5.31
C GLU A 535 18.86 -1.63 -5.47
N LEU A 536 19.17 -0.63 -6.29
CA LEU A 536 18.26 0.45 -6.66
C LEU A 536 17.59 0.11 -7.98
N ARG A 537 16.31 -0.20 -7.94
CA ARG A 537 15.50 -0.54 -9.11
C ARG A 537 14.76 0.69 -9.61
N LEU A 538 14.74 0.88 -10.92
CA LEU A 538 14.23 2.08 -11.57
C LEU A 538 13.22 1.72 -12.65
N GLU A 539 12.07 2.40 -12.69
CA GLU A 539 11.09 2.23 -13.77
C GLU A 539 11.62 2.77 -15.11
N ASN A 540 11.03 2.28 -16.21
CA ASN A 540 11.45 2.63 -17.59
C ASN A 540 11.34 4.13 -17.90
N GLY A 541 10.43 4.86 -17.23
CA GLY A 541 10.28 6.30 -17.41
C GLY A 541 11.42 7.14 -16.81
N ILE A 542 12.36 6.54 -16.05
CA ILE A 542 13.53 7.23 -15.53
C ILE A 542 14.60 7.29 -16.64
N PRO A 543 15.13 8.49 -16.98
CA PRO A 543 16.07 8.67 -18.08
C PRO A 543 17.34 7.83 -17.91
N ASP A 544 17.90 7.34 -19.03
CA ASP A 544 19.13 6.54 -19.00
C ASP A 544 20.34 7.34 -18.49
N ALA A 545 20.37 8.64 -18.72
CA ALA A 545 21.38 9.52 -18.14
C ALA A 545 21.31 9.52 -16.60
N THR A 546 20.11 9.57 -16.02
CA THR A 546 19.90 9.46 -14.57
C THR A 546 20.36 8.10 -14.04
N LYS A 547 20.09 7.01 -14.75
CA LYS A 547 20.55 5.66 -14.38
C LYS A 547 22.08 5.57 -14.37
N ALA A 548 22.73 6.13 -15.41
CA ALA A 548 24.19 6.15 -15.52
C ALA A 548 24.85 6.99 -14.40
N GLU A 549 24.27 8.13 -14.07
CA GLU A 549 24.75 8.98 -12.98
C GLU A 549 24.61 8.30 -11.61
N LEU A 550 23.48 7.62 -11.35
CA LEU A 550 23.28 6.82 -10.13
C LEU A 550 24.31 5.69 -10.02
N ALA A 551 24.62 5.00 -11.12
CA ALA A 551 25.65 3.98 -11.15
C ALA A 551 27.06 4.60 -10.86
N ALA A 552 27.34 5.78 -11.37
CA ALA A 552 28.59 6.52 -11.09
C ALA A 552 28.70 6.95 -9.62
N MET A 553 27.57 7.21 -8.92
CA MET A 553 27.54 7.45 -7.48
C MET A 553 27.81 6.18 -6.65
N GLY A 554 27.85 5.01 -7.29
CA GLY A 554 28.13 3.71 -6.66
C GLY A 554 26.91 2.83 -6.42
N TRP A 555 25.71 3.19 -6.91
CA TRP A 555 24.54 2.32 -6.81
C TRP A 555 24.64 1.10 -7.73
N THR A 556 24.25 -0.07 -7.21
CA THR A 556 23.87 -1.19 -8.06
C THR A 556 22.47 -0.90 -8.63
N VAL A 557 22.42 -0.53 -9.90
CA VAL A 557 21.16 -0.22 -10.60
C VAL A 557 20.59 -1.49 -11.18
N GLY A 558 19.39 -1.88 -10.72
CA GLY A 558 18.67 -3.08 -11.17
C GLY A 558 17.59 -2.78 -12.20
N GLY A 559 17.05 -3.86 -12.76
CA GLY A 559 16.02 -3.81 -13.80
C GLY A 559 14.60 -3.52 -13.28
N THR A 560 13.67 -3.50 -14.23
CA THR A 560 12.25 -3.14 -14.05
C THR A 560 11.38 -4.40 -13.99
N ASP A 561 11.48 -5.19 -12.93
CA ASP A 561 10.70 -6.42 -12.75
C ASP A 561 9.38 -6.21 -11.98
N GLY A 562 8.89 -4.95 -11.91
CA GLY A 562 7.68 -4.59 -11.19
C GLY A 562 7.88 -4.37 -9.68
N GLY A 563 6.79 -4.33 -8.92
CA GLY A 563 6.85 -4.14 -7.45
C GLY A 563 6.98 -2.68 -7.01
N PHE A 564 6.68 -1.71 -7.88
CA PHE A 564 6.73 -0.27 -7.59
C PHE A 564 5.45 0.26 -6.91
N GLY A 565 4.63 -0.65 -6.40
CA GLY A 565 3.41 -0.33 -5.67
C GLY A 565 2.22 -0.04 -6.55
N GLY A 566 1.20 0.58 -5.97
CA GLY A 566 0.00 1.05 -6.62
C GLY A 566 -0.57 2.21 -5.81
N TYR A 567 -0.83 3.36 -6.46
CA TYR A 567 -1.27 4.59 -5.81
C TYR A 567 -2.74 4.85 -6.00
N GLN A 568 -3.40 5.20 -4.90
CA GLN A 568 -4.77 5.71 -4.87
C GLN A 568 -4.78 6.94 -3.97
N ALA A 569 -5.51 7.98 -4.34
CA ALA A 569 -5.65 9.16 -3.51
C ALA A 569 -6.98 9.89 -3.70
N THR A 570 -7.44 10.55 -2.63
CA THR A 570 -8.42 11.64 -2.70
C THR A 570 -7.82 12.90 -2.09
N MET A 571 -8.19 14.05 -2.64
CA MET A 571 -7.75 15.37 -2.20
C MET A 571 -8.94 16.27 -1.97
N LYS A 572 -8.89 17.09 -0.94
CA LYS A 572 -9.90 18.11 -0.65
C LYS A 572 -9.35 19.50 -0.96
N THR A 573 -10.16 20.33 -1.65
CA THR A 573 -10.00 21.78 -1.77
C THR A 573 -11.10 22.47 -0.97
N GLU A 574 -11.19 23.77 -1.03
CA GLU A 574 -12.30 24.51 -0.40
C GLU A 574 -13.67 24.06 -0.94
N GLU A 575 -13.78 23.85 -2.25
CA GLU A 575 -15.07 23.68 -2.95
C GLU A 575 -15.28 22.27 -3.51
N SER A 576 -14.23 21.43 -3.56
CA SER A 576 -14.30 20.17 -4.30
C SER A 576 -13.43 19.05 -3.73
N TYR A 577 -13.69 17.86 -4.23
CA TYR A 577 -12.92 16.65 -3.97
C TYR A 577 -12.30 16.12 -5.26
N GLY A 578 -10.99 15.91 -5.26
CA GLY A 578 -10.29 15.26 -6.35
C GLY A 578 -10.02 13.80 -6.04
N ALA A 579 -10.02 12.95 -7.05
CA ALA A 579 -9.60 11.55 -6.94
C ALA A 579 -8.57 11.18 -8.02
N ALA A 580 -7.62 10.33 -7.67
CA ALA A 580 -6.62 9.80 -8.58
C ALA A 580 -6.34 8.32 -8.32
N SER A 581 -6.14 7.58 -9.42
CA SER A 581 -5.71 6.19 -9.43
C SER A 581 -4.66 6.03 -10.53
N GLU A 582 -3.51 5.50 -10.21
CA GLU A 582 -2.40 5.36 -11.16
C GLU A 582 -2.53 4.10 -12.04
N MET A 583 -1.64 3.96 -13.03
CA MET A 583 -1.74 2.93 -14.09
C MET A 583 -1.15 1.57 -13.77
N ARG A 584 -0.40 1.39 -12.65
CA ARG A 584 0.29 0.12 -12.30
C ARG A 584 -0.64 -0.97 -11.80
N LYS A 585 -1.87 -0.59 -11.50
CA LYS A 585 -2.97 -1.48 -11.05
C LYS A 585 -4.20 -1.25 -11.91
N ASP A 586 -5.17 -2.17 -11.80
CA ASP A 586 -6.45 -2.08 -12.51
C ASP A 586 -7.40 -1.02 -11.89
N GLY A 587 -6.88 -0.10 -11.10
CA GLY A 587 -7.64 0.85 -10.30
C GLY A 587 -8.41 1.90 -11.07
N LEU A 588 -9.39 2.50 -10.38
CA LEU A 588 -10.20 3.60 -10.89
C LEU A 588 -10.38 4.68 -9.82
N ALA A 589 -10.47 5.93 -10.26
CA ALA A 589 -10.89 7.08 -9.47
C ALA A 589 -12.19 7.64 -10.03
N LEU A 590 -13.15 7.94 -9.17
CA LEU A 590 -14.44 8.58 -9.49
C LEU A 590 -14.75 9.67 -8.47
N ALA A 591 -15.54 10.67 -8.89
CA ALA A 591 -16.04 11.74 -8.03
C ALA A 591 -17.48 12.11 -8.42
N ILE A 592 -18.23 12.69 -7.47
CA ILE A 592 -19.64 13.08 -7.62
C ILE A 592 -19.90 14.48 -7.09
#